data_02056b28c897fa976ee5be8c5b6c5c51
#
_entry.id   02056b28c897fa976ee5be8c5b6c5c51
#
_cell.length_a   1.000
_cell.length_b   1.000
_cell.length_c   1.000
_cell.angle_alpha   90.00
_cell.angle_beta   90.00
_cell.angle_gamma   90.00
#
_symmetry.space_group_name_H-M   'P 1'
#
loop_
_entity.id
_entity.type
_entity.pdbx_description
1 polymer ?
#
loop_
_entity_poly.entity_id
_entity_poly.type
_entity_poly.pdbx_seq_one_letter_code
_entity_poly.pdbx_strand_id
1 'polypeptide(L)'
;MFILLILGAMFWIYGRQIILTYGYRASDIPVHLSWINQMSRGKIFSKGVYPFGFHCMIYYLHTVFGVDTYVILCEFFFVQVIYLHAVLLVMLKLLCKTKYLPYIGVFAYIVGDFWSGQTYSRFYSTLPQEYGMIFVIPSVYFLIRFFQIHKENLKDRETRRILQCFAMSFSLTLAIHFYGTMIAGLCCIGIAMGFCFRFVKKEYFCRIMVTGILSVVLAVLPMAIAFAGGTPLQGSLGW
;
A
#
# COMPACT_ATOMS: atom_id res chain seq x y z
N MET A 1 21.16 -10.38 14.95
CA MET A 1 20.48 -11.65 15.29
C MET A 1 18.96 -11.58 14.95
N PHE A 2 18.15 -10.70 15.58
CA PHE A 2 16.68 -10.66 15.34
C PHE A 2 16.27 -10.45 13.87
N ILE A 3 16.95 -9.57 13.12
CA ILE A 3 16.66 -9.38 11.70
C ILE A 3 16.88 -10.68 10.91
N LEU A 4 17.94 -11.41 11.19
CA LEU A 4 18.21 -12.69 10.51
C LEU A 4 17.14 -13.74 10.83
N LEU A 5 16.63 -13.76 12.06
CA LEU A 5 15.52 -14.65 12.43
C LEU A 5 14.23 -14.29 11.68
N ILE A 6 13.92 -12.99 11.57
CA ILE A 6 12.77 -12.52 10.81
C ILE A 6 12.92 -12.90 9.33
N LEU A 7 14.07 -12.59 8.71
CA LEU A 7 14.33 -12.94 7.32
C LEU A 7 14.29 -14.45 7.08
N GLY A 8 14.83 -15.25 8.00
CA GLY A 8 14.77 -16.70 7.94
C GLY A 8 13.34 -17.23 8.02
N ALA A 9 12.52 -16.70 8.94
CA ALA A 9 11.10 -17.03 9.04
C ALA A 9 10.33 -16.63 7.77
N MET A 10 10.57 -15.42 7.23
CA MET A 10 9.95 -14.97 6.00
C MET A 10 10.33 -15.86 4.81
N PHE A 11 11.60 -16.20 4.68
CA PHE A 11 12.04 -17.11 3.62
C PHE A 11 11.41 -18.51 3.78
N TRP A 12 11.40 -19.05 4.99
CA TRP A 12 10.82 -20.36 5.25
C TRP A 12 9.31 -20.41 5.00
N ILE A 13 8.60 -19.38 5.44
CA ILE A 13 7.15 -19.32 5.34
C ILE A 13 6.71 -18.94 3.93
N TYR A 14 7.24 -17.83 3.39
CA TYR A 14 6.80 -17.29 2.10
C TYR A 14 7.76 -17.61 0.95
N GLY A 15 9.07 -17.41 1.12
CA GLY A 15 10.05 -17.47 0.04
C GLY A 15 10.22 -18.87 -0.56
N ARG A 16 10.04 -19.94 0.23
CA ARG A 16 10.11 -21.31 -0.28
C ARG A 16 9.09 -21.59 -1.39
N GLN A 17 8.00 -20.85 -1.44
CA GLN A 17 6.98 -21.01 -2.47
C GLN A 17 7.49 -20.67 -3.88
N ILE A 18 8.51 -19.82 -3.98
CA ILE A 18 9.19 -19.54 -5.25
C ILE A 18 9.77 -20.83 -5.84
N ILE A 19 10.31 -21.69 -4.97
CA ILE A 19 10.97 -22.95 -5.37
C ILE A 19 9.94 -24.08 -5.56
N LEU A 20 8.87 -24.10 -4.75
CA LEU A 20 7.93 -25.21 -4.69
C LEU A 20 6.78 -25.12 -5.73
N THR A 21 6.45 -23.91 -6.18
CA THR A 21 5.29 -23.69 -7.03
C THR A 21 5.67 -22.92 -8.27
N TYR A 22 5.50 -23.55 -9.43
CA TYR A 22 5.67 -22.88 -10.72
C TYR A 22 4.34 -22.26 -11.15
N GLY A 23 4.35 -20.95 -11.45
CA GLY A 23 3.17 -20.24 -11.95
C GLY A 23 2.45 -19.38 -10.89
N TYR A 24 1.35 -18.80 -11.30
CA TYR A 24 0.57 -17.89 -10.44
C TYR A 24 -0.30 -18.68 -9.43
N ARG A 25 -0.51 -18.07 -8.28
CA ARG A 25 -1.16 -18.68 -7.11
C ARG A 25 -2.50 -18.02 -6.77
N ALA A 26 -2.97 -17.08 -7.59
CA ALA A 26 -4.27 -16.43 -7.46
C ALA A 26 -5.00 -16.36 -8.81
N SER A 27 -6.32 -16.47 -8.78
CA SER A 27 -7.19 -16.46 -9.95
C SER A 27 -7.13 -15.15 -10.76
N ASP A 28 -6.81 -14.04 -10.10
CA ASP A 28 -6.85 -12.70 -10.69
C ASP A 28 -5.58 -12.34 -11.48
N ILE A 29 -4.49 -13.10 -11.31
CA ILE A 29 -3.21 -12.83 -11.99
C ILE A 29 -3.35 -12.78 -13.52
N PRO A 30 -4.07 -13.69 -14.20
CA PRO A 30 -4.27 -13.59 -15.65
C PRO A 30 -4.97 -12.30 -16.10
N VAL A 31 -5.89 -11.79 -15.27
CA VAL A 31 -6.59 -10.52 -15.54
C VAL A 31 -5.60 -9.36 -15.47
N HIS A 32 -4.78 -9.30 -14.39
CA HIS A 32 -3.75 -8.28 -14.24
C HIS A 32 -2.70 -8.37 -15.36
N LEU A 33 -2.27 -9.56 -15.73
CA LEU A 33 -1.36 -9.79 -16.86
C LEU A 33 -1.93 -9.22 -18.17
N SER A 34 -3.20 -9.50 -18.44
CA SER A 34 -3.89 -8.96 -19.61
C SER A 34 -3.90 -7.42 -19.63
N TRP A 35 -4.16 -6.79 -18.50
CA TRP A 35 -4.18 -5.32 -18.39
C TRP A 35 -2.80 -4.71 -18.60
N ILE A 36 -1.76 -5.29 -17.98
CA ILE A 36 -0.38 -4.83 -18.13
C ILE A 36 0.09 -4.99 -19.59
N ASN A 37 -0.24 -6.11 -20.25
CA ASN A 37 0.08 -6.32 -21.66
C ASN A 37 -0.62 -5.32 -22.60
N GLN A 38 -1.76 -4.74 -22.22
CA GLN A 38 -2.38 -3.66 -22.98
C GLN A 38 -1.65 -2.32 -22.80
N MET A 39 -0.93 -2.12 -21.70
CA MET A 39 -0.14 -0.89 -21.49
C MET A 39 0.99 -0.76 -22.50
N SER A 40 1.61 -1.86 -22.94
CA SER A 40 2.61 -1.86 -24.02
C SER A 40 2.04 -1.38 -25.37
N ARG A 41 0.71 -1.43 -25.52
CA ARG A 41 -0.03 -0.91 -26.69
C ARG A 41 -0.61 0.51 -26.46
N GLY A 42 -0.14 1.21 -25.43
CA GLY A 42 -0.60 2.54 -25.07
C GLY A 42 -1.98 2.59 -24.39
N LYS A 43 -2.54 1.44 -23.97
CA LYS A 43 -3.86 1.36 -23.35
C LYS A 43 -3.77 1.12 -21.84
N ILE A 44 -3.73 2.20 -21.05
CA ILE A 44 -3.65 2.09 -19.58
C ILE A 44 -4.97 1.56 -19.00
N PHE A 45 -6.13 2.05 -19.47
CA PHE A 45 -7.45 1.69 -18.96
C PHE A 45 -8.22 0.78 -19.95
N SER A 46 -7.62 -0.34 -20.33
CA SER A 46 -8.14 -1.19 -21.43
C SER A 46 -9.49 -1.85 -21.13
N LYS A 47 -9.85 -2.03 -19.88
CA LYS A 47 -11.11 -2.62 -19.41
C LYS A 47 -11.96 -1.67 -18.57
N GLY A 48 -11.71 -0.37 -18.70
CA GLY A 48 -12.35 0.67 -17.93
C GLY A 48 -11.45 1.28 -16.85
N VAL A 49 -11.91 2.38 -16.28
CA VAL A 49 -11.18 3.14 -15.26
C VAL A 49 -11.11 2.32 -13.96
N TYR A 50 -9.89 2.08 -13.50
CA TYR A 50 -9.57 1.33 -12.29
C TYR A 50 -8.26 1.86 -11.69
N PRO A 51 -7.97 1.75 -10.38
CA PRO A 51 -6.67 2.09 -9.81
C PRO A 51 -5.54 1.31 -10.49
N PHE A 52 -4.64 2.02 -11.18
CA PHE A 52 -3.67 1.43 -12.11
C PHE A 52 -2.22 1.47 -11.60
N GLY A 53 -1.96 2.08 -10.44
CA GLY A 53 -0.61 2.27 -9.93
C GLY A 53 0.20 0.99 -9.77
N PHE A 54 -0.45 -0.10 -9.34
CA PHE A 54 0.17 -1.42 -9.30
C PHE A 54 0.59 -1.91 -10.69
N HIS A 55 -0.29 -1.79 -11.68
CA HIS A 55 -0.04 -2.23 -13.05
C HIS A 55 1.09 -1.40 -13.69
N CYS A 56 1.10 -0.09 -13.45
CA CYS A 56 2.20 0.79 -13.89
C CYS A 56 3.53 0.39 -13.26
N MET A 57 3.55 0.01 -11.99
CA MET A 57 4.76 -0.45 -11.32
C MET A 57 5.29 -1.74 -11.94
N ILE A 58 4.43 -2.73 -12.17
CA ILE A 58 4.83 -4.00 -12.82
C ILE A 58 5.31 -3.75 -14.26
N TYR A 59 4.59 -2.91 -15.02
CA TYR A 59 4.99 -2.53 -16.38
C TYR A 59 6.34 -1.81 -16.39
N TYR A 60 6.57 -0.91 -15.44
CA TYR A 60 7.86 -0.23 -15.28
C TYR A 60 9.00 -1.23 -15.01
N LEU A 61 8.79 -2.17 -14.09
CA LEU A 61 9.79 -3.23 -13.81
C LEU A 61 10.09 -4.06 -15.06
N HIS A 62 9.07 -4.46 -15.82
CA HIS A 62 9.23 -5.14 -17.10
C HIS A 62 10.09 -4.32 -18.07
N THR A 63 9.75 -3.04 -18.25
CA THR A 63 10.40 -2.18 -19.25
C THR A 63 11.85 -1.83 -18.89
N VAL A 64 12.12 -1.60 -17.62
CA VAL A 64 13.45 -1.16 -17.14
C VAL A 64 14.43 -2.34 -17.01
N PHE A 65 13.94 -3.45 -16.48
CA PHE A 65 14.81 -4.61 -16.19
C PHE A 65 14.73 -5.72 -17.23
N GLY A 66 13.85 -5.63 -18.23
CA GLY A 66 13.68 -6.65 -19.26
C GLY A 66 13.11 -7.97 -18.75
N VAL A 67 12.56 -8.01 -17.53
CA VAL A 67 11.98 -9.22 -16.95
C VAL A 67 10.57 -9.42 -17.51
N ASP A 68 10.23 -10.65 -17.86
CA ASP A 68 8.89 -10.96 -18.37
C ASP A 68 7.80 -10.61 -17.36
N THR A 69 6.73 -10.00 -17.82
CA THR A 69 5.61 -9.55 -16.97
C THR A 69 4.98 -10.69 -16.18
N TYR A 70 4.86 -11.87 -16.81
CA TYR A 70 4.33 -13.06 -16.14
C TYR A 70 5.23 -13.50 -14.99
N VAL A 71 6.55 -13.51 -15.20
CA VAL A 71 7.53 -13.85 -14.15
C VAL A 71 7.43 -12.86 -12.98
N ILE A 72 7.33 -11.55 -13.27
CA ILE A 72 7.16 -10.55 -12.22
C ILE A 72 5.89 -10.84 -11.44
N LEU A 73 4.76 -11.08 -12.09
CA LEU A 73 3.48 -11.37 -11.41
C LEU A 73 3.50 -12.68 -10.61
N CYS A 74 4.33 -13.64 -11.00
CA CYS A 74 4.48 -14.89 -10.25
C CYS A 74 5.35 -14.74 -9.00
N GLU A 75 6.43 -13.94 -9.06
CA GLU A 75 7.50 -14.00 -8.06
C GLU A 75 7.66 -12.72 -7.22
N PHE A 76 7.13 -11.59 -7.66
CA PHE A 76 7.27 -10.30 -6.95
C PHE A 76 6.59 -10.30 -5.58
N PHE A 77 5.69 -11.24 -5.31
CA PHE A 77 5.01 -11.36 -4.01
C PHE A 77 6.00 -11.43 -2.84
N PHE A 78 7.14 -12.09 -3.00
CA PHE A 78 8.13 -12.19 -1.93
C PHE A 78 8.79 -10.84 -1.62
N VAL A 79 9.09 -10.05 -2.66
CA VAL A 79 9.56 -8.67 -2.51
C VAL A 79 8.50 -7.83 -1.81
N GLN A 80 7.23 -7.96 -2.21
CA GLN A 80 6.08 -7.30 -1.59
C GLN A 80 5.97 -7.63 -0.10
N VAL A 81 6.11 -8.90 0.27
CA VAL A 81 6.09 -9.37 1.67
C VAL A 81 7.26 -8.77 2.46
N ILE A 82 8.48 -8.77 1.89
CA ILE A 82 9.65 -8.13 2.53
C ILE A 82 9.37 -6.65 2.81
N TYR A 83 8.85 -5.90 1.81
CA TYR A 83 8.53 -4.49 2.00
C TYR A 83 7.47 -4.27 3.07
N LEU A 84 6.40 -5.05 3.09
CA LEU A 84 5.34 -4.94 4.09
C LEU A 84 5.89 -5.11 5.51
N HIS A 85 6.68 -6.16 5.73
CA HIS A 85 7.25 -6.44 7.06
C HIS A 85 8.36 -5.44 7.44
N ALA A 86 9.12 -4.94 6.46
CA ALA A 86 10.11 -3.88 6.70
C ALA A 86 9.43 -2.57 7.14
N VAL A 87 8.35 -2.17 6.45
CA VAL A 87 7.55 -0.99 6.83
C VAL A 87 6.93 -1.19 8.22
N LEU A 88 6.35 -2.36 8.51
CA LEU A 88 5.81 -2.69 9.81
C LEU A 88 6.88 -2.59 10.91
N LEU A 89 8.08 -3.16 10.67
CA LEU A 89 9.20 -3.09 11.62
C LEU A 89 9.62 -1.64 11.89
N VAL A 90 9.74 -0.82 10.85
CA VAL A 90 10.10 0.60 10.99
C VAL A 90 9.04 1.34 11.81
N MET A 91 7.75 1.14 11.50
CA MET A 91 6.66 1.78 12.24
C MET A 91 6.62 1.35 13.70
N LEU A 92 6.78 0.07 13.98
CA LEU A 92 6.85 -0.42 15.35
C LEU A 92 8.05 0.14 16.11
N LYS A 93 9.22 0.30 15.46
CA LYS A 93 10.39 0.94 16.08
C LYS A 93 10.14 2.41 16.43
N LEU A 94 9.35 3.11 15.64
CA LEU A 94 9.02 4.51 15.88
C LEU A 94 7.93 4.69 16.95
N LEU A 95 7.09 3.68 17.16
CA LEU A 95 5.99 3.71 18.14
C LEU A 95 6.37 3.10 19.49
N CYS A 96 7.21 2.07 19.49
CA CYS A 96 7.58 1.35 20.69
C CYS A 96 8.82 1.94 21.37
N LYS A 97 8.78 2.12 22.68
CA LYS A 97 9.93 2.58 23.47
C LYS A 97 10.95 1.47 23.73
N THR A 98 10.51 0.22 23.72
CA THR A 98 11.33 -0.96 24.03
C THR A 98 12.11 -1.44 22.81
N LYS A 99 13.41 -1.69 22.97
CA LYS A 99 14.32 -2.08 21.87
C LYS A 99 13.91 -3.36 21.14
N TYR A 100 13.34 -4.34 21.85
CA TYR A 100 13.07 -5.68 21.31
C TYR A 100 11.62 -5.87 20.85
N LEU A 101 10.68 -5.12 21.40
CA LEU A 101 9.26 -5.26 21.11
C LEU A 101 8.90 -5.16 19.61
N PRO A 102 9.50 -4.26 18.80
CA PRO A 102 9.26 -4.22 17.37
C PRO A 102 9.58 -5.52 16.63
N TYR A 103 10.69 -6.16 17.00
CA TYR A 103 11.09 -7.43 16.37
C TYR A 103 10.18 -8.57 16.77
N ILE A 104 9.80 -8.63 18.06
CA ILE A 104 8.83 -9.61 18.56
C ILE A 104 7.48 -9.41 17.86
N GLY A 105 7.04 -8.16 17.71
CA GLY A 105 5.78 -7.84 17.05
C GLY A 105 5.74 -8.29 15.58
N VAL A 106 6.81 -8.02 14.82
CA VAL A 106 6.90 -8.49 13.43
C VAL A 106 6.95 -10.02 13.36
N PHE A 107 7.74 -10.65 14.21
CA PHE A 107 7.84 -12.13 14.26
C PHE A 107 6.49 -12.76 14.62
N ALA A 108 5.79 -12.21 15.62
CA ALA A 108 4.48 -12.66 16.02
C ALA A 108 3.43 -12.48 14.91
N TYR A 109 3.53 -11.38 14.13
CA TYR A 109 2.68 -11.16 12.97
C TYR A 109 2.91 -12.24 11.89
N ILE A 110 4.18 -12.54 11.54
CA ILE A 110 4.53 -13.60 10.56
C ILE A 110 3.97 -14.97 11.00
N VAL A 111 4.19 -15.33 12.27
CA VAL A 111 3.73 -16.61 12.82
C VAL A 111 2.21 -16.65 12.91
N GLY A 112 1.59 -15.56 13.34
CA GLY A 112 0.14 -15.45 13.44
C GLY A 112 -0.56 -15.53 12.07
N ASP A 113 0.01 -14.88 11.05
CA ASP A 113 -0.49 -14.98 9.68
C ASP A 113 -0.41 -16.41 9.15
N PHE A 114 0.72 -17.07 9.35
CA PHE A 114 0.90 -18.47 9.00
C PHE A 114 -0.10 -19.39 9.71
N TRP A 115 -0.30 -19.18 11.01
CA TRP A 115 -1.20 -20.00 11.83
C TRP A 115 -2.68 -19.79 11.50
N SER A 116 -3.07 -18.56 11.19
CA SER A 116 -4.47 -18.23 10.85
C SER A 116 -4.92 -18.83 9.53
N GLY A 117 -3.99 -19.03 8.60
CA GLY A 117 -4.24 -19.61 7.27
C GLY A 117 -5.10 -18.78 6.33
N GLN A 118 -5.79 -17.76 6.85
CA GLN A 118 -6.77 -16.99 6.06
C GLN A 118 -6.12 -15.93 5.14
N THR A 119 -5.15 -15.18 5.66
CA THR A 119 -4.44 -14.17 4.88
C THR A 119 -3.16 -14.70 4.24
N TYR A 120 -2.61 -15.75 4.82
CA TYR A 120 -1.38 -16.40 4.41
C TYR A 120 -1.35 -16.80 2.92
N SER A 121 -2.43 -17.40 2.39
CA SER A 121 -2.51 -17.77 0.99
C SER A 121 -2.45 -16.58 0.03
N ARG A 122 -2.91 -15.41 0.44
CA ARG A 122 -2.89 -14.19 -0.38
C ARG A 122 -1.49 -13.61 -0.49
N PHE A 123 -0.65 -13.77 0.53
CA PHE A 123 0.74 -13.30 0.49
C PHE A 123 1.67 -14.11 -0.42
N TYR A 124 1.19 -15.20 -1.00
CA TYR A 124 1.90 -15.91 -2.07
C TYR A 124 1.62 -15.38 -3.47
N SER A 125 0.85 -14.32 -3.58
CA SER A 125 0.43 -13.78 -4.88
C SER A 125 0.76 -12.31 -4.99
N THR A 126 1.24 -11.91 -6.15
CA THR A 126 1.51 -10.52 -6.46
C THR A 126 0.20 -9.82 -6.83
N LEU A 127 -0.50 -9.28 -5.85
CA LEU A 127 -1.81 -8.67 -6.02
C LEU A 127 -1.79 -7.19 -5.62
N PRO A 128 -2.57 -6.33 -6.30
CA PRO A 128 -2.61 -4.90 -6.01
C PRO A 128 -3.13 -4.60 -4.60
N GLN A 129 -4.05 -5.41 -4.07
CA GLN A 129 -4.60 -5.22 -2.73
C GLN A 129 -3.51 -5.37 -1.65
N GLU A 130 -2.76 -6.45 -1.69
CA GLU A 130 -1.67 -6.75 -0.75
C GLU A 130 -0.51 -5.76 -0.91
N TYR A 131 -0.21 -5.36 -2.15
CA TYR A 131 0.77 -4.33 -2.40
C TYR A 131 0.34 -2.96 -1.83
N GLY A 132 -0.94 -2.63 -1.93
CA GLY A 132 -1.51 -1.40 -1.36
C GLY A 132 -1.36 -1.31 0.16
N MET A 133 -1.36 -2.43 0.88
CA MET A 133 -1.20 -2.47 2.34
C MET A 133 0.13 -1.90 2.83
N ILE A 134 1.19 -1.94 1.99
CA ILE A 134 2.49 -1.33 2.30
C ILE A 134 2.35 0.17 2.59
N PHE A 135 1.40 0.84 1.96
CA PHE A 135 1.19 2.29 2.05
C PHE A 135 0.15 2.68 3.12
N VAL A 136 -0.69 1.74 3.55
CA VAL A 136 -1.65 1.97 4.66
C VAL A 136 -0.90 2.27 5.96
N ILE A 137 0.11 1.48 6.28
CA ILE A 137 0.87 1.60 7.54
C ILE A 137 1.52 2.99 7.69
N PRO A 138 2.29 3.51 6.71
CA PRO A 138 2.85 4.86 6.82
C PRO A 138 1.78 5.94 6.81
N SER A 139 0.65 5.78 6.10
CA SER A 139 -0.47 6.74 6.18
C SER A 139 -0.97 6.91 7.61
N VAL A 140 -1.22 5.80 8.29
CA VAL A 140 -1.63 5.77 9.70
C VAL A 140 -0.57 6.41 10.59
N TYR A 141 0.69 6.05 10.43
CA TYR A 141 1.78 6.58 11.24
C TYR A 141 1.92 8.10 11.10
N PHE A 142 1.98 8.63 9.87
CA PHE A 142 2.18 10.06 9.66
C PHE A 142 0.98 10.87 10.13
N LEU A 143 -0.23 10.34 10.07
CA LEU A 143 -1.40 11.00 10.64
C LEU A 143 -1.33 11.07 12.18
N ILE A 144 -0.95 9.98 12.84
CA ILE A 144 -0.71 9.98 14.30
C ILE A 144 0.36 11.02 14.66
N ARG A 145 1.50 11.01 13.93
CA ARG A 145 2.58 11.98 14.16
C ARG A 145 2.12 13.42 13.99
N PHE A 146 1.31 13.71 12.99
CA PHE A 146 0.73 15.04 12.79
C PHE A 146 -0.09 15.49 13.99
N PHE A 147 -0.96 14.64 14.51
CA PHE A 147 -1.76 14.98 15.69
C PHE A 147 -0.94 15.06 17.00
N GLN A 148 0.26 14.51 17.04
CA GLN A 148 1.17 14.65 18.19
C GLN A 148 1.92 15.98 18.23
N ILE A 149 2.00 16.71 17.11
CA ILE A 149 2.70 18.00 17.04
C ILE A 149 1.93 19.08 17.81
N HIS A 150 2.66 19.94 18.54
CA HIS A 150 2.07 21.08 19.21
C HIS A 150 1.69 22.20 18.23
N LYS A 151 0.63 22.95 18.57
CA LYS A 151 0.09 24.02 17.71
C LYS A 151 1.15 25.02 17.23
N GLU A 152 2.08 25.40 18.09
CA GLU A 152 3.13 26.35 17.81
C GLU A 152 4.05 25.92 16.65
N ASN A 153 4.20 24.60 16.45
CA ASN A 153 5.07 24.00 15.46
C ASN A 153 4.36 23.61 14.16
N LEU A 154 3.06 23.91 14.00
CA LEU A 154 2.30 23.50 12.82
C LEU A 154 2.80 24.10 11.48
N LYS A 155 3.53 25.22 11.53
CA LYS A 155 4.04 25.90 10.35
C LYS A 155 5.49 25.51 9.98
N ASP A 156 6.13 24.70 10.79
CA ASP A 156 7.53 24.35 10.61
C ASP A 156 7.77 23.38 9.44
N ARG A 157 9.02 23.14 9.12
CA ARG A 157 9.45 22.26 8.02
C ARG A 157 9.15 20.80 8.32
N GLU A 158 9.23 20.39 9.57
CA GLU A 158 8.97 19.01 9.99
C GLU A 158 7.49 18.66 9.80
N THR A 159 6.58 19.53 10.25
CA THR A 159 5.14 19.36 10.05
C THR A 159 4.78 19.25 8.57
N ARG A 160 5.37 20.09 7.72
CA ARG A 160 5.14 20.01 6.28
C ARG A 160 5.61 18.66 5.70
N ARG A 161 6.76 18.15 6.12
CA ARG A 161 7.25 16.84 5.70
C ARG A 161 6.33 15.70 6.14
N ILE A 162 5.84 15.73 7.38
CA ILE A 162 4.89 14.75 7.91
C ILE A 162 3.61 14.73 7.07
N LEU A 163 3.03 15.91 6.76
CA LEU A 163 1.86 16.02 5.92
C LEU A 163 2.12 15.57 4.47
N GLN A 164 3.29 15.87 3.91
CA GLN A 164 3.70 15.38 2.59
C GLN A 164 3.81 13.85 2.56
N CYS A 165 4.46 13.25 3.58
CA CYS A 165 4.56 11.80 3.68
C CYS A 165 3.19 11.15 3.86
N PHE A 166 2.29 11.76 4.65
CA PHE A 166 0.90 11.32 4.75
C PHE A 166 0.21 11.40 3.38
N ALA A 167 0.31 12.55 2.70
CA ALA A 167 -0.31 12.75 1.39
C ALA A 167 0.16 11.71 0.37
N MET A 168 1.46 11.47 0.28
CA MET A 168 2.04 10.50 -0.64
C MET A 168 1.58 9.07 -0.32
N SER A 169 1.68 8.64 0.94
CA SER A 169 1.29 7.30 1.32
C SER A 169 -0.22 7.07 1.15
N PHE A 170 -1.06 8.02 1.55
CA PHE A 170 -2.51 7.91 1.38
C PHE A 170 -2.91 7.94 -0.11
N SER A 171 -2.30 8.81 -0.92
CA SER A 171 -2.51 8.85 -2.37
C SER A 171 -2.15 7.51 -3.04
N LEU A 172 -1.03 6.89 -2.64
CA LEU A 172 -0.60 5.60 -3.16
C LEU A 172 -1.56 4.46 -2.80
N THR A 173 -2.21 4.48 -1.63
CA THR A 173 -3.23 3.47 -1.34
C THR A 173 -4.33 3.50 -2.39
N LEU A 174 -4.82 4.69 -2.76
CA LEU A 174 -5.90 4.87 -3.73
C LEU A 174 -5.45 4.60 -5.16
N ALA A 175 -4.25 5.04 -5.52
CA ALA A 175 -3.71 4.80 -6.86
C ALA A 175 -3.45 3.31 -7.13
N ILE A 176 -3.22 2.50 -6.09
CA ILE A 176 -2.90 1.08 -6.21
C ILE A 176 -4.14 0.21 -6.09
N HIS A 177 -4.96 0.40 -5.05
CA HIS A 177 -6.14 -0.43 -4.86
C HIS A 177 -7.15 0.20 -3.91
N PHE A 178 -8.42 0.14 -4.29
CA PHE A 178 -9.53 0.73 -3.55
C PHE A 178 -9.66 0.22 -2.09
N TYR A 179 -9.48 -1.09 -1.84
CA TYR A 179 -9.56 -1.65 -0.48
C TYR A 179 -8.50 -1.09 0.45
N GLY A 180 -7.26 -0.89 -0.03
CA GLY A 180 -6.21 -0.23 0.77
C GLY A 180 -6.64 1.15 1.24
N THR A 181 -7.29 1.91 0.36
CA THR A 181 -7.81 3.25 0.68
C THR A 181 -8.94 3.20 1.70
N MET A 182 -9.86 2.25 1.57
CA MET A 182 -10.94 2.08 2.55
C MET A 182 -10.37 1.80 3.96
N ILE A 183 -9.42 0.88 4.05
CA ILE A 183 -8.76 0.56 5.34
C ILE A 183 -8.03 1.80 5.88
N ALA A 184 -7.23 2.48 5.04
CA ALA A 184 -6.54 3.71 5.43
C ALA A 184 -7.52 4.78 5.89
N GLY A 185 -8.63 4.96 5.19
CA GLY A 185 -9.70 5.91 5.54
C GLY A 185 -10.34 5.60 6.89
N LEU A 186 -10.71 4.34 7.13
CA LEU A 186 -11.25 3.91 8.42
C LEU A 186 -10.25 4.12 9.56
N CYS A 187 -8.97 3.82 9.34
CA CYS A 187 -7.92 4.11 10.31
C CYS A 187 -7.79 5.63 10.56
N CYS A 188 -7.87 6.46 9.50
CA CYS A 188 -7.83 7.92 9.65
C CYS A 188 -9.01 8.44 10.50
N ILE A 189 -10.21 7.91 10.31
CA ILE A 189 -11.39 8.24 11.12
C ILE A 189 -11.14 7.85 12.59
N GLY A 190 -10.69 6.62 12.85
CA GLY A 190 -10.37 6.17 14.21
C GLY A 190 -9.31 7.03 14.88
N ILE A 191 -8.27 7.44 14.16
CA ILE A 191 -7.22 8.35 14.67
C ILE A 191 -7.82 9.72 14.96
N ALA A 192 -8.63 10.28 14.07
CA ALA A 192 -9.29 11.57 14.28
C ALA A 192 -10.21 11.55 15.53
N MET A 193 -10.91 10.44 15.76
CA MET A 193 -11.70 10.22 16.98
C MET A 193 -10.82 10.15 18.22
N GLY A 194 -9.70 9.41 18.19
CA GLY A 194 -8.75 9.34 19.29
C GLY A 194 -8.09 10.69 19.64
N PHE A 195 -7.94 11.56 18.65
CA PHE A 195 -7.40 12.92 18.79
C PHE A 195 -8.47 14.00 18.64
N CYS A 196 -9.75 13.72 18.98
CA CYS A 196 -10.88 14.61 18.71
C CYS A 196 -10.67 16.05 19.22
N PHE A 197 -10.10 16.24 20.42
CA PHE A 197 -9.81 17.58 20.97
C PHE A 197 -8.80 18.39 20.14
N ARG A 198 -7.96 17.73 19.34
CA ARG A 198 -7.07 18.40 18.38
C ARG A 198 -7.73 18.52 17.01
N PHE A 199 -8.41 17.49 16.56
CA PHE A 199 -9.09 17.46 15.27
C PHE A 199 -10.11 18.58 15.11
N VAL A 200 -10.91 18.90 16.16
CA VAL A 200 -11.89 19.99 16.11
C VAL A 200 -11.27 21.40 16.07
N LYS A 201 -9.96 21.54 16.35
CA LYS A 201 -9.29 22.84 16.23
C LYS A 201 -9.08 23.17 14.75
N LYS A 202 -9.60 24.34 14.33
CA LYS A 202 -9.58 24.81 12.93
C LYS A 202 -8.24 24.58 12.21
N GLU A 203 -7.13 24.83 12.89
CA GLU A 203 -5.80 24.74 12.29
C GLU A 203 -5.40 23.30 11.93
N TYR A 204 -5.68 22.33 12.80
CA TYR A 204 -5.44 20.90 12.50
C TYR A 204 -6.43 20.41 11.45
N PHE A 205 -7.71 20.73 11.63
CA PHE A 205 -8.77 20.33 10.71
C PHE A 205 -8.49 20.82 9.29
N CYS A 206 -8.24 22.12 9.09
CA CYS A 206 -7.99 22.64 7.75
C CYS A 206 -6.78 22.00 7.09
N ARG A 207 -5.69 21.79 7.85
CA ARG A 207 -4.48 21.17 7.28
C ARG A 207 -4.72 19.74 6.84
N ILE A 208 -5.36 18.93 7.70
CA ILE A 208 -5.60 17.54 7.35
C ILE A 208 -6.61 17.39 6.22
N MET A 209 -7.65 18.23 6.19
CA MET A 209 -8.64 18.25 5.12
C MET A 209 -8.01 18.63 3.78
N VAL A 210 -7.24 19.72 3.73
CA VAL A 210 -6.53 20.13 2.52
C VAL A 210 -5.57 19.04 2.05
N THR A 211 -4.79 18.46 2.97
CA THR A 211 -3.85 17.40 2.63
C THR A 211 -4.56 16.15 2.13
N GLY A 212 -5.67 15.74 2.77
CA GLY A 212 -6.49 14.61 2.35
C GLY A 212 -7.10 14.83 0.96
N ILE A 213 -7.68 16.00 0.71
CA ILE A 213 -8.22 16.35 -0.62
C ILE A 213 -7.12 16.30 -1.68
N LEU A 214 -5.96 16.91 -1.43
CA LEU A 214 -4.83 16.85 -2.35
C LEU A 214 -4.38 15.42 -2.63
N SER A 215 -4.35 14.55 -1.61
CA SER A 215 -4.00 13.14 -1.78
C SER A 215 -4.98 12.41 -2.71
N VAL A 216 -6.28 12.65 -2.54
CA VAL A 216 -7.32 12.07 -3.41
C VAL A 216 -7.19 12.62 -4.82
N VAL A 217 -7.03 13.93 -4.99
CA VAL A 217 -6.87 14.56 -6.30
C VAL A 217 -5.67 13.99 -7.05
N LEU A 218 -4.51 13.88 -6.38
CA LEU A 218 -3.30 13.32 -7.00
C LEU A 218 -3.51 11.87 -7.48
N ALA A 219 -4.21 11.04 -6.71
CA ALA A 219 -4.45 9.65 -7.07
C ALA A 219 -5.51 9.49 -8.17
N VAL A 220 -6.57 10.30 -8.12
CA VAL A 220 -7.74 10.16 -9.00
C VAL A 220 -7.57 10.92 -10.32
N LEU A 221 -6.72 11.92 -10.37
CA LEU A 221 -6.58 12.80 -11.54
C LEU A 221 -6.41 12.04 -12.88
N PRO A 222 -5.52 11.04 -13.02
CA PRO A 222 -5.41 10.30 -14.28
C PRO A 222 -6.67 9.50 -14.61
N MET A 223 -7.35 8.96 -13.60
CA MET A 223 -8.61 8.23 -13.75
C MET A 223 -9.75 9.18 -14.18
N ALA A 224 -9.82 10.37 -13.57
CA ALA A 224 -10.80 11.38 -13.91
C ALA A 224 -10.62 11.89 -15.35
N ILE A 225 -9.38 12.11 -15.80
CA ILE A 225 -9.07 12.50 -17.18
C ILE A 225 -9.52 11.40 -18.15
N ALA A 226 -9.23 10.13 -17.87
CA ALA A 226 -9.66 9.02 -18.70
C ALA A 226 -11.18 8.89 -18.77
N PHE A 227 -11.86 9.05 -17.63
CA PHE A 227 -13.32 9.01 -17.54
C PHE A 227 -13.95 10.17 -18.33
N ALA A 228 -13.44 11.38 -18.18
CA ALA A 228 -13.89 12.56 -18.95
C ALA A 228 -13.63 12.39 -20.47
N GLY A 229 -12.59 11.63 -20.84
CA GLY A 229 -12.30 11.25 -22.23
C GLY A 229 -13.16 10.10 -22.77
N GLY A 230 -14.19 9.66 -22.01
CA GLY A 230 -15.15 8.64 -22.47
C GLY A 230 -14.78 7.20 -22.10
N THR A 231 -13.73 6.97 -21.29
CA THR A 231 -13.42 5.62 -20.77
C THR A 231 -14.43 5.27 -19.65
N PRO A 232 -15.22 4.20 -19.78
CA PRO A 232 -16.20 3.83 -18.76
C PRO A 232 -15.52 3.35 -17.48
N LEU A 233 -16.25 3.33 -16.35
CA LEU A 233 -15.77 2.69 -15.14
C LEU A 233 -15.65 1.18 -15.34
N GLN A 234 -14.63 0.56 -14.76
CA GLN A 234 -14.51 -0.89 -14.77
C GLN A 234 -15.72 -1.52 -14.06
N GLY A 235 -16.23 -2.62 -14.60
CA GLY A 235 -17.44 -3.28 -14.12
C GLY A 235 -18.76 -2.72 -14.70
N SER A 236 -18.77 -1.53 -15.32
CA SER A 236 -19.96 -1.00 -15.98
C SER A 236 -20.26 -1.66 -17.34
N LEU A 237 -19.29 -2.40 -17.89
CA LEU A 237 -19.38 -3.07 -19.20
C LEU A 237 -19.91 -4.51 -19.12
N GLY A 238 -20.31 -4.96 -17.92
CA GLY A 238 -20.66 -6.36 -17.69
C GLY A 238 -19.44 -7.30 -17.74
N TRP A 239 -19.49 -8.34 -16.95
CA TRP A 239 -18.53 -9.45 -17.03
C TRP A 239 -19.00 -10.44 -18.10
#